data_ec697c05b70e5069332ce6eb78c36d5a
#
_entry.id   ec697c05b70e5069332ce6eb78c36d5a
#
_cell.length_a   1.000
_cell.length_b   1.000
_cell.length_c   1.000
_cell.angle_alpha   90.00
_cell.angle_beta   90.00
_cell.angle_gamma   90.00
#
_symmetry.space_group_name_H-M   'P 1'
#
loop_
_entity.id
_entity.type
_entity.pdbx_description
1 polymer ?
#
loop_
_entity_poly.entity_id
_entity_poly.type
_entity_poly.pdbx_seq_one_letter_code
_entity_poly.pdbx_strand_id
1 'polypeptide(L)'
;MKNCSLFTLILFFSVQIFAQQNVELTWHNAADLGVSGRGWPDSETRTPFDRLPRKAQRPVSKEIWERSINSAGLYVTFTTDAGRIDVRWRLRHPSIFTPVLSATSVAGMDLYVREGGDWMWAAVKPPNMSRPAGSRVGTPHETETTFVQNLPKKEREFRLYLPLYNGVDRVEIGITKGAEIKAVSAPAGKPIVIYGSSIIQGYGASRPGMNVGSILGRKLDREVVNLGFSGLCKMEPALGELLAELDPALFVIDCLPNMAAEEITERTVNLVKKIRAARPNTPILMVEHPNYAHTSWDVEVRESIKAKNARFLQEFNKLQKDGVKGLHYFKGDHSFGDGEGTLDGVHPTDLGYTYYANALEPAIRPLIDSKQ
;
A
#
# COMPACT_ATOMS: atom_id res chain seq x y z
N MET A 1 -5.73 -65.94 -47.43
CA MET A 1 -6.18 -65.69 -46.06
C MET A 1 -5.02 -65.09 -45.27
N LYS A 2 -5.02 -63.79 -45.05
CA LYS A 2 -3.96 -63.08 -44.33
C LYS A 2 -4.49 -62.71 -42.94
N ASN A 3 -3.92 -63.29 -41.90
CA ASN A 3 -4.26 -62.97 -40.50
C ASN A 3 -3.63 -61.64 -40.13
N CYS A 4 -4.47 -60.70 -39.81
CA CYS A 4 -4.06 -59.41 -39.24
C CYS A 4 -4.21 -59.48 -37.72
N SER A 5 -3.09 -59.61 -36.97
CA SER A 5 -3.08 -59.57 -35.50
C SER A 5 -3.09 -58.10 -35.04
N LEU A 6 -4.16 -57.73 -34.38
CA LEU A 6 -4.33 -56.42 -33.74
C LEU A 6 -3.63 -56.44 -32.38
N PHE A 7 -2.51 -55.73 -32.25
CA PHE A 7 -1.86 -55.50 -30.96
C PHE A 7 -2.55 -54.33 -30.26
N THR A 8 -3.30 -54.60 -29.21
CA THR A 8 -3.90 -53.57 -28.33
C THR A 8 -2.81 -53.14 -27.32
N LEU A 9 -2.31 -51.93 -27.50
CA LEU A 9 -1.38 -51.28 -26.54
C LEU A 9 -2.22 -50.68 -25.38
N ILE A 10 -2.18 -51.31 -24.22
CA ILE A 10 -2.82 -50.77 -23.01
C ILE A 10 -1.81 -49.82 -22.35
N LEU A 11 -2.01 -48.48 -22.46
CA LEU A 11 -1.30 -47.47 -21.72
C LEU A 11 -1.84 -47.42 -20.27
N PHE A 12 -1.08 -47.89 -19.34
CA PHE A 12 -1.34 -47.63 -17.92
C PHE A 12 -0.96 -46.17 -17.58
N PHE A 13 -1.94 -45.30 -17.45
CA PHE A 13 -1.76 -44.01 -16.79
C PHE A 13 -1.75 -44.25 -15.28
N SER A 14 -0.55 -44.24 -14.65
CA SER A 14 -0.44 -44.17 -13.22
C SER A 14 -0.79 -42.75 -12.76
N VAL A 15 -2.01 -42.55 -12.29
CA VAL A 15 -2.40 -41.34 -11.55
C VAL A 15 -1.70 -41.40 -10.21
N GLN A 16 -0.61 -40.66 -10.06
CA GLN A 16 -0.01 -40.42 -8.75
C GLN A 16 -0.94 -39.48 -7.97
N ILE A 17 -1.79 -40.04 -7.13
CA ILE A 17 -2.52 -39.29 -6.11
C ILE A 17 -1.46 -38.82 -5.10
N PHE A 18 -1.01 -37.58 -5.22
CA PHE A 18 -0.27 -36.93 -4.15
C PHE A 18 -1.23 -36.79 -2.97
N ALA A 19 -1.13 -37.68 -2.00
CA ALA A 19 -1.79 -37.52 -0.72
C ALA A 19 -1.31 -36.17 -0.16
N GLN A 20 -2.24 -35.23 0.01
CA GLN A 20 -1.99 -33.95 0.65
C GLN A 20 -1.58 -34.27 2.11
N GLN A 21 -0.28 -34.28 2.39
CA GLN A 21 0.19 -34.46 3.76
C GLN A 21 -0.42 -33.35 4.59
N ASN A 22 -1.17 -33.71 5.63
CA ASN A 22 -1.64 -32.78 6.64
C ASN A 22 -0.41 -32.22 7.38
N VAL A 23 0.14 -31.12 6.87
CA VAL A 23 1.26 -30.44 7.53
C VAL A 23 0.70 -29.74 8.76
N GLU A 24 1.14 -30.16 9.93
CA GLU A 24 0.77 -29.49 11.19
C GLU A 24 1.41 -28.11 11.25
N LEU A 25 0.61 -27.10 11.57
CA LEU A 25 1.03 -25.70 11.62
C LEU A 25 1.02 -25.16 13.05
N THR A 26 1.97 -24.29 13.35
CA THR A 26 1.97 -23.42 14.51
C THR A 26 1.55 -22.02 14.06
N TRP A 27 0.55 -21.46 14.74
CA TRP A 27 -0.01 -20.14 14.39
C TRP A 27 0.52 -19.04 15.30
N HIS A 28 0.91 -17.91 14.72
CA HIS A 28 1.46 -16.74 15.38
C HIS A 28 0.63 -15.51 15.02
N ASN A 29 0.24 -14.72 16.03
CA ASN A 29 -0.46 -13.47 15.79
C ASN A 29 0.50 -12.48 15.11
N ALA A 30 0.12 -11.96 13.94
CA ALA A 30 0.94 -11.03 13.17
C ALA A 30 1.20 -9.70 13.91
N ALA A 31 0.30 -9.29 14.81
CA ALA A 31 0.52 -8.10 15.64
C ALA A 31 1.72 -8.25 16.60
N ASP A 32 1.96 -9.46 17.11
CA ASP A 32 3.07 -9.74 18.03
C ASP A 32 4.44 -9.73 17.31
N LEU A 33 4.43 -9.88 15.97
CA LEU A 33 5.61 -9.74 15.11
C LEU A 33 5.91 -8.29 14.74
N GLY A 34 5.00 -7.37 15.08
CA GLY A 34 5.10 -5.94 14.76
C GLY A 34 4.52 -5.57 13.40
N VAL A 35 3.63 -4.58 13.40
CA VAL A 35 3.04 -4.02 12.19
C VAL A 35 3.76 -2.74 11.82
N SER A 36 4.33 -2.68 10.63
CA SER A 36 5.03 -1.53 10.06
C SER A 36 4.15 -0.75 9.07
N GLY A 37 4.61 0.42 8.65
CA GLY A 37 3.87 1.32 7.75
C GLY A 37 2.92 2.27 8.47
N ARG A 38 3.03 2.38 9.80
CA ARG A 38 2.20 3.24 10.65
C ARG A 38 2.89 4.52 11.05
N GLY A 39 2.13 5.60 11.16
CA GLY A 39 2.63 6.88 11.67
C GLY A 39 2.61 6.98 13.20
N TRP A 40 1.78 6.19 13.88
CA TRP A 40 1.59 6.24 15.34
C TRP A 40 1.79 4.85 15.96
N PRO A 41 2.24 4.77 17.23
CA PRO A 41 2.44 3.49 17.92
C PRO A 41 1.12 2.78 18.20
N ASP A 42 1.18 1.47 18.47
CA ASP A 42 0.01 0.62 18.78
C ASP A 42 -0.86 1.16 19.92
N SER A 43 -0.23 1.72 20.95
CA SER A 43 -0.92 2.28 22.11
C SER A 43 -1.85 3.44 21.77
N GLU A 44 -1.60 4.14 20.66
CA GLU A 44 -2.39 5.28 20.22
C GLU A 44 -3.45 4.91 19.18
N THR A 45 -3.31 3.79 18.45
CA THR A 45 -4.30 3.33 17.47
C THR A 45 -5.40 2.50 18.12
N ARG A 46 -6.54 2.32 17.45
CA ARG A 46 -7.64 1.49 17.95
C ARG A 46 -7.30 0.00 17.87
N THR A 47 -6.65 -0.39 16.78
CA THR A 47 -6.08 -1.71 16.55
C THR A 47 -4.70 -1.59 15.91
N PRO A 48 -3.83 -2.61 15.97
CA PRO A 48 -2.52 -2.59 15.30
C PRO A 48 -2.60 -2.38 13.78
N PHE A 49 -3.77 -2.56 13.20
CA PHE A 49 -3.99 -2.54 11.75
C PHE A 49 -4.68 -1.26 11.24
N ASP A 50 -4.84 -0.24 12.11
CA ASP A 50 -5.41 1.07 11.76
C ASP A 50 -4.29 2.06 11.39
N ARG A 51 -4.56 2.97 10.43
CA ARG A 51 -3.57 3.94 9.94
C ARG A 51 -3.52 5.25 10.74
N LEU A 52 -4.65 5.66 11.33
CA LEU A 52 -4.71 6.86 12.16
C LEU A 52 -4.82 6.53 13.66
N PRO A 53 -4.35 7.44 14.54
CA PRO A 53 -4.50 7.26 15.98
C PRO A 53 -5.96 7.42 16.42
N ARG A 54 -6.33 6.81 17.52
CA ARG A 54 -7.71 6.83 18.06
C ARG A 54 -8.26 8.25 18.27
N LYS A 55 -7.39 9.18 18.67
CA LYS A 55 -7.76 10.59 18.89
C LYS A 55 -8.22 11.29 17.60
N ALA A 56 -7.83 10.79 16.42
CA ALA A 56 -8.23 11.35 15.14
C ALA A 56 -9.75 11.20 14.86
N GLN A 57 -10.45 10.25 15.51
CA GLN A 57 -11.86 9.95 15.22
C GLN A 57 -12.80 11.17 15.34
N ARG A 58 -12.51 12.09 16.26
CA ARG A 58 -13.36 13.28 16.46
C ARG A 58 -13.03 14.44 15.54
N PRO A 59 -11.74 14.83 15.36
CA PRO A 59 -11.39 16.00 14.57
C PRO A 59 -11.44 15.79 13.06
N VAL A 60 -11.25 14.57 12.53
CA VAL A 60 -11.38 14.30 11.10
C VAL A 60 -12.83 14.04 10.71
N SER A 61 -13.17 14.21 9.42
CA SER A 61 -14.51 13.85 8.94
C SER A 61 -14.78 12.35 9.11
N LYS A 62 -16.07 12.00 9.17
CA LYS A 62 -16.50 10.60 9.29
C LYS A 62 -15.93 9.75 8.14
N GLU A 63 -15.92 10.29 6.94
CA GLU A 63 -15.44 9.63 5.73
C GLU A 63 -13.92 9.36 5.80
N ILE A 64 -13.13 10.34 6.27
CA ILE A 64 -11.68 10.14 6.50
C ILE A 64 -11.46 9.07 7.56
N TRP A 65 -12.20 9.12 8.66
CA TRP A 65 -12.11 8.10 9.71
C TRP A 65 -12.42 6.69 9.17
N GLU A 66 -13.50 6.54 8.40
CA GLU A 66 -13.87 5.28 7.76
C GLU A 66 -12.80 4.79 6.76
N ARG A 67 -12.14 5.70 6.04
CA ARG A 67 -11.01 5.33 5.16
C ARG A 67 -9.74 4.98 5.95
N SER A 68 -9.53 5.58 7.09
CA SER A 68 -8.33 5.36 7.91
C SER A 68 -8.24 3.95 8.48
N ILE A 69 -9.37 3.26 8.62
CA ILE A 69 -9.42 1.86 9.10
C ILE A 69 -9.11 0.83 8.01
N ASN A 70 -8.94 1.24 6.73
CA ASN A 70 -8.34 0.39 5.72
C ASN A 70 -6.84 0.24 6.02
N SER A 71 -6.29 -0.96 5.79
CA SER A 71 -4.90 -1.29 6.15
C SER A 71 -3.87 -0.96 5.05
N ALA A 72 -4.19 0.01 4.16
CA ALA A 72 -3.34 0.38 3.02
C ALA A 72 -1.92 0.78 3.46
N GLY A 73 -0.90 0.14 2.88
CA GLY A 73 0.50 0.40 3.17
C GLY A 73 1.03 -0.29 4.43
N LEU A 74 0.16 -0.91 5.25
CA LEU A 74 0.59 -1.66 6.41
C LEU A 74 1.14 -3.03 6.00
N TYR A 75 2.15 -3.51 6.73
CA TYR A 75 2.76 -4.81 6.49
C TYR A 75 3.39 -5.39 7.76
N VAL A 76 3.64 -6.71 7.73
CA VAL A 76 4.40 -7.42 8.76
C VAL A 76 5.63 -8.04 8.12
N THR A 77 6.80 -7.83 8.72
CA THR A 77 8.06 -8.45 8.27
C THR A 77 8.53 -9.47 9.31
N PHE A 78 8.91 -10.66 8.84
CA PHE A 78 9.36 -11.74 9.70
C PHE A 78 10.39 -12.63 8.98
N THR A 79 11.24 -13.32 9.74
CA THR A 79 12.07 -14.42 9.20
C THR A 79 11.49 -15.76 9.63
N THR A 80 11.65 -16.78 8.78
CA THR A 80 11.33 -18.17 9.09
C THR A 80 12.12 -19.12 8.20
N ASP A 81 12.41 -20.33 8.70
CA ASP A 81 12.97 -21.46 7.94
C ASP A 81 11.90 -22.47 7.50
N ALA A 82 10.62 -22.11 7.66
CA ALA A 82 9.49 -23.00 7.39
C ALA A 82 9.42 -23.44 5.93
N GLY A 83 9.06 -24.70 5.70
CA GLY A 83 8.78 -25.25 4.37
C GLY A 83 7.41 -24.82 3.81
N ARG A 84 6.51 -24.32 4.67
CA ARG A 84 5.17 -23.85 4.31
C ARG A 84 4.76 -22.68 5.17
N ILE A 85 4.12 -21.70 4.54
CA ILE A 85 3.52 -20.53 5.20
C ILE A 85 2.05 -20.44 4.78
N ASP A 86 1.18 -20.48 5.77
CA ASP A 86 -0.25 -20.21 5.63
C ASP A 86 -0.56 -18.88 6.31
N VAL A 87 -1.61 -18.22 5.88
CA VAL A 87 -2.10 -17.01 6.53
C VAL A 87 -3.60 -17.15 6.72
N ARG A 88 -4.06 -16.76 7.90
CA ARG A 88 -5.49 -16.60 8.17
C ARG A 88 -5.77 -15.19 8.65
N TRP A 89 -6.86 -14.60 8.13
CA TRP A 89 -7.25 -13.23 8.49
C TRP A 89 -8.76 -13.07 8.51
N ARG A 90 -9.18 -12.12 9.33
CA ARG A 90 -10.56 -11.66 9.38
C ARG A 90 -10.63 -10.23 8.90
N LEU A 91 -11.48 -10.00 7.89
CA LEU A 91 -11.75 -8.66 7.38
C LEU A 91 -12.66 -7.90 8.35
N ARG A 92 -12.55 -6.58 8.34
CA ARG A 92 -13.39 -5.67 9.13
C ARG A 92 -14.72 -5.40 8.46
N HIS A 93 -14.72 -5.30 7.13
CA HIS A 93 -15.92 -5.05 6.33
C HIS A 93 -16.26 -6.24 5.44
N PRO A 94 -17.56 -6.46 5.17
CA PRO A 94 -18.00 -7.56 4.32
C PRO A 94 -17.70 -7.33 2.82
N SER A 95 -17.33 -6.12 2.42
CA SER A 95 -16.99 -5.80 1.02
C SER A 95 -15.61 -6.35 0.68
N ILE A 96 -15.51 -7.16 -0.37
CA ILE A 96 -14.27 -7.83 -0.79
C ILE A 96 -13.81 -7.47 -2.20
N PHE A 97 -14.62 -6.74 -2.95
CA PHE A 97 -14.29 -6.19 -4.28
C PHE A 97 -15.20 -4.99 -4.57
N THR A 98 -14.87 -4.24 -5.61
CA THR A 98 -15.74 -3.22 -6.21
C THR A 98 -15.90 -3.53 -7.71
N PRO A 99 -16.80 -2.86 -8.44
CA PRO A 99 -16.90 -3.07 -9.89
C PRO A 99 -15.58 -2.88 -10.67
N VAL A 100 -14.62 -2.17 -10.08
CA VAL A 100 -13.36 -1.79 -10.73
C VAL A 100 -12.15 -2.44 -10.06
N LEU A 101 -12.19 -2.67 -8.73
CA LEU A 101 -11.05 -3.23 -7.98
C LEU A 101 -11.23 -4.72 -7.72
N SER A 102 -10.17 -5.48 -7.97
CA SER A 102 -10.12 -6.92 -7.69
C SER A 102 -10.23 -7.24 -6.20
N ALA A 103 -10.66 -8.46 -5.88
CA ALA A 103 -10.68 -8.94 -4.50
C ALA A 103 -9.28 -9.00 -3.87
N THR A 104 -8.24 -9.23 -4.67
CA THR A 104 -6.84 -9.20 -4.22
C THR A 104 -6.40 -7.79 -3.79
N SER A 105 -6.85 -6.75 -4.50
CA SER A 105 -6.58 -5.36 -4.15
C SER A 105 -7.34 -4.91 -2.91
N VAL A 106 -8.67 -5.14 -2.92
CA VAL A 106 -9.56 -4.64 -1.86
C VAL A 106 -9.31 -5.33 -0.53
N ALA A 107 -9.19 -6.67 -0.52
CA ALA A 107 -9.32 -7.47 0.68
C ALA A 107 -8.31 -8.65 0.76
N GLY A 108 -7.43 -8.79 -0.24
CA GLY A 108 -6.39 -9.82 -0.28
C GLY A 108 -5.13 -9.41 0.47
N MET A 109 -4.22 -10.37 0.61
CA MET A 109 -2.90 -10.16 1.18
C MET A 109 -1.82 -10.56 0.17
N ASP A 110 -0.66 -9.90 0.27
CA ASP A 110 0.41 -9.99 -0.72
C ASP A 110 1.75 -10.26 -0.04
N LEU A 111 2.40 -11.38 -0.37
CA LEU A 111 3.62 -11.85 0.25
C LEU A 111 4.83 -11.64 -0.66
N TYR A 112 5.86 -11.05 -0.11
CA TYR A 112 7.19 -10.93 -0.71
C TYR A 112 8.21 -11.70 0.12
N VAL A 113 9.29 -12.12 -0.52
CA VAL A 113 10.47 -12.77 0.09
C VAL A 113 11.73 -11.99 -0.29
N ARG A 114 12.69 -11.89 0.64
CA ARG A 114 13.98 -11.26 0.37
C ARG A 114 15.02 -12.33 0.02
N GLU A 115 15.57 -12.26 -1.18
CA GLU A 115 16.64 -13.14 -1.64
C GLU A 115 17.76 -12.30 -2.27
N GLY A 116 19.02 -12.58 -1.92
CA GLY A 116 20.16 -11.83 -2.47
C GLY A 116 20.20 -10.34 -2.13
N GLY A 117 19.39 -9.89 -1.14
CA GLY A 117 19.24 -8.49 -0.79
C GLY A 117 18.01 -7.82 -1.40
N ASP A 118 17.43 -8.39 -2.45
CA ASP A 118 16.29 -7.84 -3.18
C ASP A 118 14.96 -8.48 -2.75
N TRP A 119 13.89 -7.67 -2.79
CA TRP A 119 12.53 -8.13 -2.54
C TRP A 119 11.93 -8.73 -3.82
N MET A 120 11.61 -10.03 -3.77
CA MET A 120 10.94 -10.78 -4.83
C MET A 120 9.49 -11.06 -4.44
N TRP A 121 8.59 -10.99 -5.40
CA TRP A 121 7.20 -11.39 -5.19
C TRP A 121 7.10 -12.91 -4.98
N ALA A 122 6.37 -13.34 -3.95
CA ALA A 122 6.18 -14.74 -3.61
C ALA A 122 4.76 -15.23 -3.90
N ALA A 123 3.75 -14.53 -3.40
CA ALA A 123 2.34 -14.94 -3.59
C ALA A 123 1.37 -13.81 -3.27
N VAL A 124 0.18 -13.88 -3.87
CA VAL A 124 -0.99 -13.09 -3.47
C VAL A 124 -2.18 -14.02 -3.30
N LYS A 125 -3.02 -13.76 -2.30
CA LYS A 125 -4.26 -14.52 -2.10
C LYS A 125 -5.43 -13.57 -1.92
N PRO A 126 -6.54 -13.78 -2.66
CA PRO A 126 -7.81 -13.09 -2.41
C PRO A 126 -8.41 -13.59 -1.09
N PRO A 127 -9.38 -12.86 -0.52
CA PRO A 127 -10.19 -13.40 0.57
C PRO A 127 -11.00 -14.60 0.09
N ASN A 128 -11.43 -15.43 1.04
CA ASN A 128 -12.38 -16.51 0.72
C ASN A 128 -13.65 -15.91 0.09
N MET A 129 -13.92 -16.25 -1.15
CA MET A 129 -15.09 -15.76 -1.90
C MET A 129 -16.38 -16.41 -1.44
N SER A 130 -16.29 -17.61 -0.85
CA SER A 130 -17.42 -18.34 -0.31
C SER A 130 -17.70 -17.94 1.12
N ARG A 131 -18.96 -17.68 1.46
CA ARG A 131 -19.36 -17.50 2.85
C ARG A 131 -19.72 -18.85 3.46
N PRO A 132 -19.38 -19.10 4.73
CA PRO A 132 -19.87 -20.28 5.42
C PRO A 132 -21.39 -20.37 5.36
N ALA A 133 -21.93 -21.57 5.23
CA ALA A 133 -23.38 -21.80 5.26
C ALA A 133 -23.97 -21.22 6.55
N GLY A 134 -25.10 -20.52 6.43
CA GLY A 134 -25.75 -19.86 7.58
C GLY A 134 -25.19 -18.50 7.99
N SER A 135 -24.13 -18.00 7.33
CA SER A 135 -23.61 -16.65 7.60
C SER A 135 -24.64 -15.59 7.24
N ARG A 136 -24.82 -14.58 8.12
CA ARG A 136 -25.68 -13.42 7.84
C ARG A 136 -25.07 -12.56 6.73
N VAL A 137 -25.92 -11.95 5.91
CA VAL A 137 -25.49 -10.91 4.97
C VAL A 137 -24.80 -9.80 5.75
N GLY A 138 -23.62 -9.35 5.29
CA GLY A 138 -22.83 -8.34 5.99
C GLY A 138 -21.81 -8.88 7.01
N THR A 139 -21.77 -10.21 7.26
CA THR A 139 -20.70 -10.81 8.10
C THR A 139 -19.35 -10.65 7.39
N PRO A 140 -18.31 -10.12 8.08
CA PRO A 140 -16.96 -10.04 7.55
C PRO A 140 -16.41 -11.43 7.18
N HIS A 141 -15.62 -11.49 6.11
CA HIS A 141 -15.02 -12.75 5.65
C HIS A 141 -13.86 -13.16 6.55
N GLU A 142 -13.80 -14.45 6.85
CA GLU A 142 -12.61 -15.11 7.38
C GLU A 142 -11.99 -15.96 6.27
N THR A 143 -10.69 -15.90 6.18
CA THR A 143 -9.90 -16.61 5.17
C THR A 143 -8.77 -17.33 5.85
N GLU A 144 -8.52 -18.56 5.44
CA GLU A 144 -7.32 -19.33 5.76
C GLU A 144 -6.84 -19.98 4.47
N THR A 145 -5.59 -19.77 4.11
CA THR A 145 -5.03 -20.30 2.86
C THR A 145 -3.52 -20.40 2.89
N THR A 146 -2.98 -21.36 2.13
CA THR A 146 -1.54 -21.50 1.92
C THR A 146 -1.02 -20.44 0.96
N PHE A 147 -0.02 -19.70 1.39
CA PHE A 147 0.68 -18.72 0.54
C PHE A 147 1.81 -19.38 -0.24
N VAL A 148 2.71 -20.07 0.45
CA VAL A 148 3.82 -20.79 -0.15
C VAL A 148 4.02 -22.14 0.53
N GLN A 149 4.51 -23.13 -0.22
CA GLN A 149 4.80 -24.48 0.28
C GLN A 149 5.97 -25.10 -0.49
N ASN A 150 6.50 -26.20 0.04
CA ASN A 150 7.65 -26.90 -0.53
C ASN A 150 8.92 -26.03 -0.61
N LEU A 151 9.04 -25.06 0.30
CA LEU A 151 10.25 -24.26 0.39
C LEU A 151 11.40 -25.13 0.94
N PRO A 152 12.61 -25.04 0.36
CA PRO A 152 13.79 -25.65 0.96
C PRO A 152 14.03 -25.08 2.37
N LYS A 153 14.50 -25.92 3.30
CA LYS A 153 14.81 -25.49 4.65
C LYS A 153 15.97 -24.46 4.62
N LYS A 154 15.64 -23.20 4.81
CA LYS A 154 16.55 -22.05 4.84
C LYS A 154 15.82 -20.89 5.48
N GLU A 155 16.45 -20.19 6.42
CA GLU A 155 15.89 -18.94 6.94
C GLU A 155 15.79 -17.89 5.82
N ARG A 156 14.60 -17.28 5.70
CA ARG A 156 14.29 -16.21 4.74
C ARG A 156 13.49 -15.12 5.42
N GLU A 157 13.70 -13.90 4.97
CA GLU A 157 12.89 -12.75 5.36
C GLU A 157 11.68 -12.64 4.42
N PHE A 158 10.49 -12.51 5.01
CA PHE A 158 9.21 -12.34 4.32
C PHE A 158 8.56 -11.03 4.73
N ARG A 159 7.79 -10.44 3.81
CA ARG A 159 6.95 -9.26 4.09
C ARG A 159 5.55 -9.51 3.57
N LEU A 160 4.58 -9.49 4.50
CA LEU A 160 3.15 -9.65 4.22
C LEU A 160 2.47 -8.30 4.23
N TYR A 161 2.06 -7.80 3.06
CA TYR A 161 1.28 -6.57 2.92
C TYR A 161 -0.20 -6.84 3.14
N LEU A 162 -0.87 -5.90 3.83
CA LEU A 162 -2.27 -5.96 4.21
C LEU A 162 -3.18 -5.27 3.17
N PRO A 163 -4.51 -5.51 3.20
CA PRO A 163 -5.47 -5.02 2.20
C PRO A 163 -5.47 -3.51 2.00
N LEU A 164 -5.69 -3.04 0.76
CA LEU A 164 -5.70 -1.61 0.42
C LEU A 164 -7.04 -0.92 0.72
N TYR A 165 -8.18 -1.61 0.54
CA TYR A 165 -9.52 -1.02 0.63
C TYR A 165 -10.42 -1.71 1.67
N ASN A 166 -9.83 -2.55 2.52
CA ASN A 166 -10.47 -3.11 3.72
C ASN A 166 -9.50 -3.03 4.90
N GLY A 167 -10.05 -3.07 6.09
CA GLY A 167 -9.29 -3.28 7.32
C GLY A 167 -9.28 -4.76 7.69
N VAL A 168 -8.38 -5.12 8.57
CA VAL A 168 -8.35 -6.45 9.21
C VAL A 168 -8.52 -6.31 10.71
N ASP A 169 -9.23 -7.27 11.32
CA ASP A 169 -9.38 -7.36 12.77
C ASP A 169 -8.41 -8.36 13.39
N ARG A 170 -8.01 -9.35 12.59
CA ARG A 170 -7.07 -10.41 12.99
C ARG A 170 -6.25 -10.85 11.78
N VAL A 171 -4.97 -11.08 11.99
CA VAL A 171 -4.05 -11.71 11.04
C VAL A 171 -3.16 -12.66 11.82
N GLU A 172 -3.06 -13.89 11.35
CA GLU A 172 -2.18 -14.89 11.92
C GLU A 172 -1.38 -15.58 10.82
N ILE A 173 -0.12 -15.86 11.11
CA ILE A 173 0.82 -16.53 10.21
C ILE A 173 1.05 -17.94 10.76
N GLY A 174 0.67 -18.94 9.96
CA GLY A 174 0.88 -20.36 10.22
C GLY A 174 2.15 -20.83 9.54
N ILE A 175 3.05 -21.42 10.29
CA ILE A 175 4.29 -22.00 9.78
C ILE A 175 4.35 -23.50 10.11
N THR A 176 5.10 -24.28 9.33
CA THR A 176 5.32 -25.70 9.59
C THR A 176 5.75 -25.90 11.05
N LYS A 177 5.08 -26.80 11.77
CA LYS A 177 5.41 -27.10 13.17
C LYS A 177 6.88 -27.44 13.35
N GLY A 178 7.49 -26.82 14.35
CA GLY A 178 8.93 -26.98 14.65
C GLY A 178 9.85 -26.05 13.84
N ALA A 179 9.32 -25.26 12.91
CA ALA A 179 10.06 -24.16 12.31
C ALA A 179 10.07 -22.94 13.25
N GLU A 180 11.06 -22.05 13.08
CA GLU A 180 11.16 -20.81 13.84
C GLU A 180 10.52 -19.66 13.06
N ILE A 181 9.94 -18.70 13.78
CA ILE A 181 9.54 -17.39 13.25
C ILE A 181 10.06 -16.30 14.17
N LYS A 182 10.61 -15.23 13.59
CA LYS A 182 11.11 -14.07 14.34
C LYS A 182 10.60 -12.79 13.72
N ALA A 183 10.25 -11.83 14.55
CA ALA A 183 9.93 -10.49 14.13
C ALA A 183 11.15 -9.81 13.49
N VAL A 184 10.93 -9.04 12.43
CA VAL A 184 11.94 -8.17 11.82
C VAL A 184 11.48 -6.73 11.94
N SER A 185 12.32 -5.89 12.53
CA SER A 185 12.04 -4.46 12.67
C SER A 185 11.93 -3.78 11.30
N ALA A 186 11.20 -2.66 11.24
CA ALA A 186 11.20 -1.80 10.06
C ALA A 186 12.63 -1.43 9.64
N PRO A 187 12.88 -1.15 8.35
CA PRO A 187 14.17 -0.68 7.87
C PRO A 187 14.69 0.51 8.69
N ALA A 188 16.01 0.57 8.86
CA ALA A 188 16.65 1.62 9.66
C ALA A 188 16.36 3.05 9.13
N GLY A 189 16.30 4.00 10.04
CA GLY A 189 16.07 5.41 9.75
C GLY A 189 14.62 5.84 9.87
N LYS A 190 14.39 7.16 9.79
CA LYS A 190 13.06 7.74 9.86
C LYS A 190 12.23 7.36 8.63
N PRO A 191 10.90 7.14 8.78
CA PRO A 191 10.02 6.77 7.67
C PRO A 191 9.83 7.92 6.68
N ILE A 192 9.32 7.60 5.49
CA ILE A 192 8.74 8.56 4.56
C ILE A 192 7.24 8.60 4.80
N VAL A 193 6.66 9.77 5.00
CA VAL A 193 5.20 9.94 5.12
C VAL A 193 4.65 10.46 3.81
N ILE A 194 3.74 9.71 3.18
CA ILE A 194 3.05 10.14 1.96
C ILE A 194 1.58 10.40 2.30
N TYR A 195 1.17 11.67 2.24
CA TYR A 195 -0.20 12.11 2.39
C TYR A 195 -0.79 12.40 1.01
N GLY A 196 -1.87 11.71 0.64
CA GLY A 196 -2.36 11.80 -0.72
C GLY A 196 -3.75 11.23 -0.98
N SER A 197 -4.10 11.19 -2.26
CA SER A 197 -5.39 10.80 -2.80
C SER A 197 -5.61 9.28 -2.86
N SER A 198 -6.60 8.84 -3.66
CA SER A 198 -6.82 7.43 -4.04
C SER A 198 -5.58 6.80 -4.68
N ILE A 199 -4.81 7.58 -5.42
CA ILE A 199 -3.56 7.13 -6.05
C ILE A 199 -2.56 6.67 -4.98
N ILE A 200 -2.41 7.43 -3.91
CA ILE A 200 -1.52 7.04 -2.80
C ILE A 200 -2.09 5.88 -2.01
N GLN A 201 -3.42 5.82 -1.78
CA GLN A 201 -4.03 4.68 -1.12
C GLN A 201 -3.83 3.38 -1.91
N GLY A 202 -3.75 3.44 -3.25
CA GLY A 202 -3.48 2.30 -4.12
C GLY A 202 -4.68 1.88 -4.99
N TYR A 203 -5.57 2.83 -5.37
CA TYR A 203 -6.69 2.54 -6.29
C TYR A 203 -6.16 2.13 -7.66
N GLY A 204 -6.55 0.96 -8.16
CA GLY A 204 -6.09 0.40 -9.43
C GLY A 204 -4.91 -0.58 -9.31
N ALA A 205 -4.21 -0.62 -8.18
CA ALA A 205 -3.21 -1.67 -7.94
C ALA A 205 -3.88 -3.04 -7.89
N SER A 206 -3.28 -4.05 -8.53
CA SER A 206 -3.84 -5.41 -8.56
C SER A 206 -3.80 -6.11 -7.19
N ARG A 207 -2.88 -5.70 -6.31
CA ARG A 207 -2.58 -6.31 -5.01
C ARG A 207 -1.84 -5.32 -4.09
N PRO A 208 -1.82 -5.56 -2.76
CA PRO A 208 -1.30 -4.61 -1.78
C PRO A 208 0.13 -4.12 -2.00
N GLY A 209 1.05 -4.97 -2.41
CA GLY A 209 2.44 -4.59 -2.63
C GLY A 209 2.69 -3.73 -3.88
N MET A 210 1.65 -3.46 -4.70
CA MET A 210 1.79 -2.69 -5.96
C MET A 210 1.35 -1.25 -5.85
N ASN A 211 0.88 -0.75 -4.69
CA ASN A 211 0.74 0.69 -4.50
C ASN A 211 2.11 1.40 -4.48
N VAL A 212 2.13 2.68 -4.81
CA VAL A 212 3.38 3.45 -4.93
C VAL A 212 4.22 3.45 -3.66
N GLY A 213 3.59 3.57 -2.49
CA GLY A 213 4.30 3.56 -1.20
C GLY A 213 5.00 2.23 -0.93
N SER A 214 4.34 1.10 -1.23
CA SER A 214 4.93 -0.24 -1.09
C SER A 214 6.10 -0.47 -2.06
N ILE A 215 5.98 0.01 -3.31
CA ILE A 215 7.07 -0.07 -4.30
C ILE A 215 8.26 0.76 -3.84
N LEU A 216 8.04 2.04 -3.47
CA LEU A 216 9.08 2.93 -2.97
C LEU A 216 9.75 2.38 -1.71
N GLY A 217 8.98 1.83 -0.78
CA GLY A 217 9.50 1.22 0.44
C GLY A 217 10.49 0.08 0.17
N ARG A 218 10.20 -0.77 -0.83
CA ARG A 218 11.14 -1.84 -1.25
C ARG A 218 12.35 -1.30 -2.00
N LYS A 219 12.17 -0.31 -2.90
CA LYS A 219 13.26 0.27 -3.70
C LYS A 219 14.25 1.10 -2.87
N LEU A 220 13.76 1.77 -1.85
CA LEU A 220 14.55 2.65 -0.99
C LEU A 220 15.05 1.95 0.29
N ASP A 221 14.61 0.70 0.53
CA ASP A 221 14.78 -0.02 1.80
C ASP A 221 14.44 0.89 3.00
N ARG A 222 13.24 1.50 2.94
CA ARG A 222 12.77 2.50 3.91
C ARG A 222 11.31 2.25 4.26
N GLU A 223 10.93 2.49 5.51
CA GLU A 223 9.53 2.47 5.90
C GLU A 223 8.77 3.61 5.22
N VAL A 224 7.59 3.30 4.66
CA VAL A 224 6.69 4.29 4.07
C VAL A 224 5.35 4.22 4.80
N VAL A 225 4.95 5.35 5.38
CA VAL A 225 3.64 5.55 6.00
C VAL A 225 2.69 6.05 4.93
N ASN A 226 1.72 5.21 4.56
CA ASN A 226 0.71 5.53 3.55
C ASN A 226 -0.50 6.21 4.20
N LEU A 227 -0.63 7.52 4.03
CA LEU A 227 -1.80 8.32 4.42
C LEU A 227 -2.60 8.77 3.19
N GLY A 228 -2.84 7.81 2.27
CA GLY A 228 -3.76 7.98 1.14
C GLY A 228 -5.20 7.82 1.59
N PHE A 229 -6.06 8.79 1.20
CA PHE A 229 -7.49 8.81 1.49
C PHE A 229 -8.28 9.04 0.19
N SER A 230 -8.79 7.95 -0.37
CA SER A 230 -9.49 7.92 -1.66
C SER A 230 -10.66 8.91 -1.71
N GLY A 231 -10.58 9.89 -2.61
CA GLY A 231 -11.59 10.95 -2.78
C GLY A 231 -11.55 12.07 -1.74
N LEU A 232 -10.69 11.98 -0.70
CA LEU A 232 -10.81 12.79 0.51
C LEU A 232 -9.56 13.61 0.87
N CYS A 233 -8.44 13.41 0.17
CA CYS A 233 -7.23 14.19 0.43
C CYS A 233 -7.35 15.61 -0.11
N LYS A 234 -7.61 16.55 0.78
CA LYS A 234 -7.80 17.99 0.44
C LYS A 234 -6.99 18.90 1.34
N MET A 235 -5.91 18.43 1.92
CA MET A 235 -5.08 19.16 2.87
C MET A 235 -5.90 19.71 4.06
N GLU A 236 -6.77 18.88 4.63
CA GLU A 236 -7.68 19.24 5.72
C GLU A 236 -6.88 19.66 6.96
N PRO A 237 -7.33 20.71 7.68
CA PRO A 237 -6.62 21.21 8.86
C PRO A 237 -6.39 20.13 9.93
N ALA A 238 -7.38 19.27 10.19
CA ALA A 238 -7.26 18.20 11.18
C ALA A 238 -6.17 17.17 10.82
N LEU A 239 -5.99 16.84 9.53
CA LEU A 239 -4.90 16.01 9.08
C LEU A 239 -3.55 16.74 9.14
N GLY A 240 -3.54 18.04 8.92
CA GLY A 240 -2.35 18.87 9.14
C GLY A 240 -1.83 18.83 10.59
N GLU A 241 -2.73 18.85 11.58
CA GLU A 241 -2.36 18.67 12.99
C GLU A 241 -1.74 17.28 13.24
N LEU A 242 -2.34 16.23 12.71
CA LEU A 242 -1.85 14.86 12.85
C LEU A 242 -0.49 14.66 12.15
N LEU A 243 -0.31 15.21 10.95
CA LEU A 243 0.97 15.15 10.23
C LEU A 243 2.09 15.86 11.01
N ALA A 244 1.79 16.97 11.67
CA ALA A 244 2.75 17.73 12.46
C ALA A 244 3.30 16.94 13.68
N GLU A 245 2.59 15.90 14.15
CA GLU A 245 3.05 15.02 15.22
C GLU A 245 4.14 14.05 14.77
N LEU A 246 4.14 13.69 13.46
CA LEU A 246 5.08 12.70 12.91
C LEU A 246 6.48 13.28 12.76
N ASP A 247 7.48 12.40 12.89
CA ASP A 247 8.89 12.76 12.70
C ASP A 247 9.54 11.93 11.57
N PRO A 248 9.14 12.16 10.31
CA PRO A 248 9.69 11.41 9.18
C PRO A 248 11.01 12.00 8.66
N ALA A 249 11.69 11.23 7.81
CA ALA A 249 12.79 11.74 6.99
C ALA A 249 12.27 12.71 5.91
N LEU A 250 11.04 12.51 5.42
CA LEU A 250 10.44 13.29 4.34
C LEU A 250 8.91 13.25 4.44
N PHE A 251 8.26 14.39 4.26
CA PHE A 251 6.84 14.48 3.91
C PHE A 251 6.67 14.59 2.39
N VAL A 252 5.82 13.75 1.80
CA VAL A 252 5.37 13.86 0.41
C VAL A 252 3.90 14.24 0.43
N ILE A 253 3.54 15.38 -0.19
CA ILE A 253 2.17 15.91 -0.24
C ILE A 253 1.64 15.79 -1.68
N ASP A 254 0.70 14.86 -1.89
CA ASP A 254 0.15 14.47 -3.20
C ASP A 254 -1.40 14.51 -3.15
N CYS A 255 -1.95 15.69 -2.92
CA CYS A 255 -3.39 15.89 -2.68
C CYS A 255 -4.15 16.52 -3.87
N LEU A 256 -3.46 17.12 -4.83
CA LEU A 256 -4.10 17.93 -5.88
C LEU A 256 -5.20 17.21 -6.68
N PRO A 257 -5.15 15.87 -6.91
CA PRO A 257 -6.24 15.18 -7.60
C PRO A 257 -7.63 15.39 -6.98
N ASN A 258 -7.71 15.54 -5.65
CA ASN A 258 -8.98 15.69 -4.94
C ASN A 258 -9.38 17.15 -4.64
N MET A 259 -8.52 18.13 -4.95
CA MET A 259 -8.74 19.53 -4.60
C MET A 259 -9.37 20.31 -5.74
N ALA A 260 -10.26 21.25 -5.40
CA ALA A 260 -10.64 22.34 -6.30
C ALA A 260 -9.52 23.40 -6.33
N ALA A 261 -9.41 24.14 -7.43
CA ALA A 261 -8.35 25.13 -7.60
C ALA A 261 -8.41 26.24 -6.52
N GLU A 262 -9.61 26.60 -6.06
CA GLU A 262 -9.87 27.61 -5.04
C GLU A 262 -9.36 27.20 -3.66
N GLU A 263 -9.36 25.90 -3.36
CA GLU A 263 -8.91 25.35 -2.07
C GLU A 263 -7.37 25.34 -1.95
N ILE A 264 -6.64 25.31 -3.09
CA ILE A 264 -5.20 25.06 -3.13
C ILE A 264 -4.42 26.12 -2.36
N THR A 265 -4.73 27.40 -2.58
CA THR A 265 -3.96 28.52 -2.00
C THR A 265 -3.96 28.46 -0.48
N GLU A 266 -5.14 28.51 0.13
CA GLU A 266 -5.28 28.55 1.59
C GLU A 266 -4.79 27.27 2.25
N ARG A 267 -5.23 26.12 1.73
CA ARG A 267 -4.94 24.83 2.35
C ARG A 267 -3.48 24.43 2.24
N THR A 268 -2.82 24.71 1.11
CA THR A 268 -1.38 24.45 0.94
C THR A 268 -0.54 25.26 1.94
N VAL A 269 -0.82 26.56 2.04
CA VAL A 269 -0.09 27.44 2.93
C VAL A 269 -0.26 27.02 4.39
N ASN A 270 -1.50 26.72 4.79
CA ASN A 270 -1.81 26.30 6.16
C ASN A 270 -1.13 24.96 6.51
N LEU A 271 -1.22 23.96 5.62
CA LEU A 271 -0.57 22.67 5.83
C LEU A 271 0.94 22.79 5.96
N VAL A 272 1.59 23.47 5.01
CA VAL A 272 3.04 23.63 5.00
C VAL A 272 3.53 24.38 6.25
N LYS A 273 2.88 25.49 6.63
CA LYS A 273 3.22 26.24 7.84
C LYS A 273 3.03 25.41 9.11
N LYS A 274 1.96 24.61 9.17
CA LYS A 274 1.70 23.72 10.30
C LYS A 274 2.80 22.67 10.47
N ILE A 275 3.13 21.97 9.40
CA ILE A 275 4.22 20.98 9.41
C ILE A 275 5.54 21.65 9.77
N ARG A 276 5.85 22.79 9.15
CA ARG A 276 7.12 23.51 9.36
C ARG A 276 7.30 24.02 10.78
N ALA A 277 6.22 24.47 11.43
CA ALA A 277 6.26 24.90 12.83
C ALA A 277 6.64 23.76 13.78
N ALA A 278 6.18 22.55 13.53
CA ALA A 278 6.49 21.38 14.35
C ALA A 278 7.79 20.67 13.92
N ARG A 279 8.13 20.73 12.63
CA ARG A 279 9.27 20.04 12.00
C ARG A 279 10.09 21.02 11.17
N PRO A 280 10.90 21.88 11.79
CA PRO A 280 11.58 22.99 11.11
C PRO A 280 12.56 22.53 10.03
N ASN A 281 13.14 21.34 10.15
CA ASN A 281 14.19 20.85 9.25
C ASN A 281 13.76 19.72 8.33
N THR A 282 12.62 19.05 8.57
CA THR A 282 12.19 17.91 7.76
C THR A 282 11.81 18.34 6.35
N PRO A 283 12.39 17.79 5.28
CA PRO A 283 12.01 18.11 3.90
C PRO A 283 10.52 17.86 3.64
N ILE A 284 9.92 18.71 2.77
CA ILE A 284 8.56 18.55 2.26
C ILE A 284 8.62 18.54 0.73
N LEU A 285 8.26 17.43 0.11
CA LEU A 285 8.12 17.28 -1.34
C LEU A 285 6.67 17.56 -1.72
N MET A 286 6.45 18.66 -2.43
CA MET A 286 5.15 19.07 -2.95
C MET A 286 4.99 18.48 -4.35
N VAL A 287 3.98 17.61 -4.55
CA VAL A 287 3.76 16.86 -5.78
C VAL A 287 2.61 17.46 -6.57
N GLU A 288 2.83 17.81 -7.83
CA GLU A 288 1.81 18.28 -8.76
C GLU A 288 0.77 17.20 -9.05
N HIS A 289 -0.39 17.67 -9.50
CA HIS A 289 -1.40 16.79 -10.09
C HIS A 289 -0.80 16.11 -11.33
N PRO A 290 -0.86 14.77 -11.42
CA PRO A 290 -0.37 14.07 -12.60
C PRO A 290 -1.22 14.38 -13.83
N ASN A 291 -0.63 14.26 -15.00
CA ASN A 291 -1.40 14.26 -16.24
C ASN A 291 -2.18 12.95 -16.35
N TYR A 292 -3.48 13.05 -16.55
CA TYR A 292 -4.33 11.90 -16.82
C TYR A 292 -4.26 11.50 -18.29
N ALA A 293 -4.49 10.22 -18.60
CA ALA A 293 -4.41 9.70 -19.96
C ALA A 293 -5.27 10.49 -20.97
N HIS A 294 -6.48 10.88 -20.57
CA HIS A 294 -7.41 11.62 -21.43
C HIS A 294 -7.12 13.10 -21.59
N THR A 295 -6.12 13.67 -20.91
CA THR A 295 -5.73 15.07 -21.11
C THR A 295 -5.23 15.38 -22.52
N SER A 296 -4.87 14.35 -23.29
CA SER A 296 -4.46 14.50 -24.69
C SER A 296 -5.58 14.99 -25.59
N TRP A 297 -6.83 14.64 -25.30
CA TRP A 297 -8.02 14.99 -26.10
C TRP A 297 -9.10 15.72 -25.32
N ASP A 298 -9.15 15.60 -23.98
CA ASP A 298 -10.07 16.36 -23.14
C ASP A 298 -9.43 17.69 -22.72
N VAL A 299 -9.82 18.74 -23.45
CA VAL A 299 -9.28 20.10 -23.23
C VAL A 299 -9.66 20.66 -21.87
N GLU A 300 -10.89 20.41 -21.39
CA GLU A 300 -11.39 20.95 -20.13
C GLU A 300 -10.60 20.33 -18.95
N VAL A 301 -10.44 19.02 -18.94
CA VAL A 301 -9.64 18.33 -17.91
C VAL A 301 -8.18 18.79 -17.96
N ARG A 302 -7.59 18.92 -19.14
CA ARG A 302 -6.22 19.40 -19.30
C ARG A 302 -6.03 20.81 -18.73
N GLU A 303 -6.90 21.75 -19.08
CA GLU A 303 -6.81 23.13 -18.59
C GLU A 303 -7.09 23.22 -17.08
N SER A 304 -8.00 22.40 -16.55
CA SER A 304 -8.22 22.28 -15.11
C SER A 304 -6.96 21.82 -14.36
N ILE A 305 -6.28 20.77 -14.85
CA ILE A 305 -5.03 20.28 -14.25
C ILE A 305 -3.94 21.33 -14.32
N LYS A 306 -3.78 22.00 -15.48
CA LYS A 306 -2.81 23.10 -15.63
C LYS A 306 -3.07 24.23 -14.64
N ALA A 307 -4.34 24.63 -14.46
CA ALA A 307 -4.71 25.68 -13.51
C ALA A 307 -4.38 25.30 -12.07
N LYS A 308 -4.66 24.06 -11.67
CA LYS A 308 -4.29 23.52 -10.34
C LYS A 308 -2.78 23.53 -10.13
N ASN A 309 -2.01 23.02 -11.09
CA ASN A 309 -0.55 22.96 -10.99
C ASN A 309 0.07 24.36 -10.98
N ALA A 310 -0.42 25.28 -11.82
CA ALA A 310 0.04 26.68 -11.82
C ALA A 310 -0.20 27.35 -10.47
N ARG A 311 -1.38 27.15 -9.86
CA ARG A 311 -1.70 27.67 -8.52
C ARG A 311 -0.80 27.07 -7.46
N PHE A 312 -0.58 25.77 -7.50
CA PHE A 312 0.27 25.07 -6.53
C PHE A 312 1.75 25.52 -6.61
N LEU A 313 2.25 25.70 -7.83
CA LEU A 313 3.60 26.26 -8.07
C LEU A 313 3.71 27.70 -7.57
N GLN A 314 2.66 28.52 -7.75
CA GLN A 314 2.62 29.88 -7.24
C GLN A 314 2.76 29.90 -5.71
N GLU A 315 2.02 29.03 -5.01
CA GLU A 315 2.10 28.94 -3.55
C GLU A 315 3.45 28.37 -3.08
N PHE A 316 4.03 27.40 -3.78
CA PHE A 316 5.38 26.94 -3.52
C PHE A 316 6.40 28.07 -3.59
N ASN A 317 6.40 28.84 -4.69
CA ASN A 317 7.32 29.97 -4.90
C ASN A 317 7.13 31.05 -3.83
N LYS A 318 5.88 31.35 -3.45
CA LYS A 318 5.54 32.30 -2.40
C LYS A 318 6.08 31.86 -1.04
N LEU A 319 5.85 30.60 -0.66
CA LEU A 319 6.37 30.04 0.60
C LEU A 319 7.91 30.09 0.66
N GLN A 320 8.60 29.80 -0.45
CA GLN A 320 10.05 29.94 -0.53
C GLN A 320 10.50 31.40 -0.35
N LYS A 321 9.81 32.32 -1.01
CA LYS A 321 10.09 33.77 -0.88
C LYS A 321 9.83 34.28 0.55
N ASP A 322 8.82 33.72 1.22
CA ASP A 322 8.50 34.00 2.63
C ASP A 322 9.51 33.35 3.62
N GLY A 323 10.56 32.70 3.10
CA GLY A 323 11.66 32.12 3.89
C GLY A 323 11.42 30.71 4.41
N VAL A 324 10.37 30.00 3.95
CA VAL A 324 10.11 28.60 4.29
C VAL A 324 11.14 27.71 3.62
N LYS A 325 12.05 27.12 4.42
CA LYS A 325 13.15 26.27 3.94
C LYS A 325 12.72 24.81 3.79
N GLY A 326 13.53 24.03 3.04
CA GLY A 326 13.33 22.57 2.90
C GLY A 326 12.07 22.20 2.12
N LEU A 327 11.57 23.09 1.26
CA LEU A 327 10.51 22.79 0.30
C LEU A 327 11.12 22.33 -1.01
N HIS A 328 10.59 21.24 -1.54
CA HIS A 328 10.96 20.64 -2.82
C HIS A 328 9.71 20.48 -3.66
N TYR A 329 9.87 20.49 -4.99
CA TYR A 329 8.75 20.47 -5.91
C TYR A 329 8.94 19.37 -6.95
N PHE A 330 7.89 18.57 -7.17
CA PHE A 330 7.87 17.51 -8.16
C PHE A 330 6.79 17.78 -9.20
N LYS A 331 7.19 17.87 -10.47
CA LYS A 331 6.27 18.08 -11.60
C LYS A 331 5.51 16.80 -11.96
N GLY A 332 4.22 16.93 -12.24
CA GLY A 332 3.33 15.81 -12.53
C GLY A 332 3.22 15.43 -14.01
N ASP A 333 4.10 15.91 -14.89
CA ASP A 333 3.99 15.82 -16.35
C ASP A 333 4.33 14.43 -16.95
N HIS A 334 4.81 13.48 -16.16
CA HIS A 334 5.27 12.16 -16.64
C HIS A 334 4.92 10.99 -15.71
N SER A 335 3.94 11.15 -14.84
CA SER A 335 3.75 10.24 -13.71
C SER A 335 3.25 8.85 -14.05
N PHE A 336 2.42 8.65 -15.09
CA PHE A 336 1.80 7.34 -15.39
C PHE A 336 2.15 6.78 -16.77
N GLY A 337 3.16 7.32 -17.44
CA GLY A 337 3.58 6.87 -18.77
C GLY A 337 2.67 7.38 -19.88
N ASP A 338 2.45 6.54 -20.89
CA ASP A 338 1.81 6.88 -22.17
C ASP A 338 0.28 6.64 -22.22
N GLY A 339 -0.34 6.38 -21.09
CA GLY A 339 -1.77 6.06 -21.00
C GLY A 339 -2.09 4.59 -20.76
N GLU A 340 -1.21 3.66 -21.10
CA GLU A 340 -1.37 2.23 -20.80
C GLU A 340 -1.19 1.93 -19.31
N GLY A 341 -0.61 2.86 -18.56
CA GLY A 341 -0.43 2.77 -17.12
C GLY A 341 -1.67 3.09 -16.28
N THR A 342 -2.85 3.25 -16.89
CA THR A 342 -4.07 3.62 -16.17
C THR A 342 -5.18 2.60 -16.28
N LEU A 343 -6.01 2.50 -15.22
CA LEU A 343 -7.18 1.64 -15.15
C LEU A 343 -8.44 2.26 -15.80
N ASP A 344 -8.61 3.55 -15.61
CA ASP A 344 -9.84 4.30 -15.95
C ASP A 344 -9.54 5.70 -16.49
N GLY A 345 -8.32 5.96 -16.91
CA GLY A 345 -7.84 7.28 -17.36
C GLY A 345 -7.29 8.15 -16.24
N VAL A 346 -7.55 7.82 -14.97
CA VAL A 346 -7.19 8.59 -13.76
C VAL A 346 -6.25 7.80 -12.85
N HIS A 347 -6.62 6.56 -12.54
CA HIS A 347 -5.94 5.75 -11.53
C HIS A 347 -4.93 4.80 -12.18
N PRO A 348 -3.71 4.70 -11.60
CA PRO A 348 -2.68 3.83 -12.13
C PRO A 348 -3.03 2.34 -12.02
N THR A 349 -2.66 1.56 -13.03
CA THR A 349 -2.48 0.10 -12.93
C THR A 349 -1.13 -0.21 -12.26
N ASP A 350 -0.77 -1.49 -12.10
CA ASP A 350 0.57 -1.90 -11.64
C ASP A 350 1.69 -1.30 -12.48
N LEU A 351 1.47 -1.18 -13.79
CA LEU A 351 2.41 -0.54 -14.72
C LEU A 351 2.55 0.96 -14.39
N GLY A 352 1.44 1.66 -14.24
CA GLY A 352 1.43 3.09 -13.89
C GLY A 352 2.03 3.36 -12.52
N TYR A 353 1.78 2.50 -11.53
CA TYR A 353 2.42 2.59 -10.23
C TYR A 353 3.93 2.37 -10.28
N THR A 354 4.39 1.47 -11.17
CA THR A 354 5.82 1.26 -11.42
C THR A 354 6.45 2.51 -12.04
N TYR A 355 5.80 3.12 -13.04
CA TYR A 355 6.24 4.38 -13.64
C TYR A 355 6.27 5.50 -12.61
N TYR A 356 5.22 5.62 -11.80
CA TYR A 356 5.15 6.67 -10.79
C TYR A 356 6.22 6.52 -9.70
N ALA A 357 6.44 5.31 -9.21
CA ALA A 357 7.51 5.05 -8.26
C ALA A 357 8.90 5.34 -8.85
N ASN A 358 9.15 4.96 -10.12
CA ASN A 358 10.40 5.24 -10.82
C ASN A 358 10.62 6.75 -11.03
N ALA A 359 9.56 7.52 -11.24
CA ALA A 359 9.65 8.98 -11.37
C ALA A 359 9.89 9.67 -10.02
N LEU A 360 9.25 9.19 -8.93
CA LEU A 360 9.40 9.77 -7.59
C LEU A 360 10.72 9.40 -6.92
N GLU A 361 11.24 8.19 -7.14
CA GLU A 361 12.44 7.70 -6.45
C GLU A 361 13.65 8.65 -6.57
N PRO A 362 14.03 9.16 -7.76
CA PRO A 362 15.15 10.09 -7.90
C PRO A 362 14.96 11.42 -7.17
N ALA A 363 13.70 11.87 -7.01
CA ALA A 363 13.38 13.07 -6.27
C ALA A 363 13.40 12.84 -4.75
N ILE A 364 13.06 11.64 -4.29
CA ILE A 364 12.98 11.28 -2.87
C ILE A 364 14.34 10.91 -2.30
N ARG A 365 15.12 10.08 -2.99
CA ARG A 365 16.37 9.49 -2.49
C ARG A 365 17.36 10.55 -1.92
N PRO A 366 17.67 11.66 -2.62
CA PRO A 366 18.58 12.67 -2.06
C PRO A 366 18.06 13.34 -0.79
N LEU A 367 16.72 13.40 -0.61
CA LEU A 367 16.09 14.07 0.51
C LEU A 367 16.10 13.23 1.80
N ILE A 368 16.16 11.91 1.68
CA ILE A 368 16.18 10.99 2.82
C ILE A 368 17.61 10.55 3.21
N ASP A 369 18.57 10.65 2.28
CA ASP A 369 19.97 10.24 2.50
C ASP A 369 20.86 11.41 2.97
N SER A 370 20.38 12.66 2.85
CA SER A 370 21.11 13.82 3.39
C SER A 370 21.25 13.64 4.90
N LYS A 371 22.48 13.56 5.40
CA LYS A 371 22.79 13.55 6.84
C LYS A 371 22.17 14.80 7.46
N GLN A 372 21.09 14.61 8.21
CA GLN A 372 20.49 15.63 9.07
C GLN A 372 21.40 15.90 10.25
#